data_5c6681bb9dcdc81d1f3d410a28e2d7ce
#
_entry.id   5c6681bb9dcdc81d1f3d410a28e2d7ce
#
_cell.length_a   1.000
_cell.length_b   1.000
_cell.length_c   1.000
_cell.angle_alpha   90.00
_cell.angle_beta   90.00
_cell.angle_gamma   90.00
#
_symmetry.space_group_name_H-M   'P 1'
#
loop_
_entity.id
_entity.type
_entity.pdbx_description
1 polymer ?
#
loop_
_entity_poly.entity_id
_entity_poly.type
_entity_poly.pdbx_seq_one_letter_code
_entity_poly.pdbx_strand_id
1 'polypeptide(L)'
;SKQIRIYTQNGRYKEAEILAKKYPDIDIIQAQLITIYLKQKNYEEIENIASRFPNNANIQSRLITAYIELENYTNIEKVVKRFSENKVTQNQYETLQSQLMTAYIKTGRYKEAINIAKKYPDNVIFQSKVVQVLIIISDYKRGEEIAKRFPDNIIMQSQLMSIYIKTERYNEAEDIAKKHPDNIIIKSKLMDVYIKKKEYDEAIKLGENDKSEVIQSNLISVYLLQEKYNKVEEIAKKFDCAEIQSQLVTAYINQRLYDKAQMVINKYPKFPIMQSQLISIYIEKWKESAKEKMLDEAEQKAKEFSEYLPIQSQLITIYMLKGEYDKAEKLAKRFPNYAPIQSQLVTIYIKKWQDEEAVKIADNFKWYEPIQEQLFELYMNQNNFKKAKEIADFMPHSRIIKNKFLSFRNITGGDKLADDDFDR
;
A
#
# COMPACT_ATOMS: atom_id res chain seq x y z
N SER A 1 -18.56 -24.04 -19.89
CA SER A 1 -17.83 -23.38 -18.77
C SER A 1 -16.61 -24.16 -18.27
N LYS A 2 -16.67 -25.53 -18.18
CA LYS A 2 -15.53 -26.35 -17.71
C LYS A 2 -14.28 -26.16 -18.61
N GLN A 3 -14.44 -26.18 -19.93
CA GLN A 3 -13.33 -26.04 -20.88
C GLN A 3 -12.69 -24.66 -20.86
N ILE A 4 -13.50 -23.59 -20.70
CA ILE A 4 -13.01 -22.22 -20.55
C ILE A 4 -12.13 -22.12 -19.29
N ARG A 5 -12.54 -22.73 -18.17
CA ARG A 5 -11.76 -22.75 -16.93
C ARG A 5 -10.42 -23.47 -17.12
N ILE A 6 -10.41 -24.62 -17.81
CA ILE A 6 -9.19 -25.37 -18.13
C ILE A 6 -8.22 -24.52 -18.98
N TYR A 7 -8.72 -23.87 -20.04
CA TYR A 7 -7.89 -22.99 -20.85
C TYR A 7 -7.32 -21.82 -20.04
N THR A 8 -8.14 -21.22 -19.18
CA THR A 8 -7.71 -20.10 -18.32
C THR A 8 -6.64 -20.54 -17.32
N GLN A 9 -6.77 -21.72 -16.70
CA GLN A 9 -5.79 -22.28 -15.77
C GLN A 9 -4.45 -22.60 -16.43
N ASN A 10 -4.48 -23.01 -17.71
CA ASN A 10 -3.30 -23.31 -18.50
C ASN A 10 -2.70 -22.09 -19.23
N GLY A 11 -3.17 -20.88 -18.93
CA GLY A 11 -2.68 -19.64 -19.56
C GLY A 11 -3.11 -19.45 -21.02
N ARG A 12 -3.97 -20.32 -21.55
CA ARG A 12 -4.48 -20.28 -22.93
C ARG A 12 -5.64 -19.30 -23.07
N TYR A 13 -5.35 -18.03 -22.79
CA TYR A 13 -6.39 -16.98 -22.69
C TYR A 13 -7.13 -16.72 -24.00
N LYS A 14 -6.43 -16.77 -25.15
CA LYS A 14 -7.04 -16.54 -26.47
C LYS A 14 -8.10 -17.60 -26.81
N GLU A 15 -7.81 -18.87 -26.56
CA GLU A 15 -8.75 -19.97 -26.81
C GLU A 15 -9.94 -19.93 -25.84
N ALA A 16 -9.69 -19.58 -24.60
CA ALA A 16 -10.74 -19.38 -23.60
C ALA A 16 -11.68 -18.24 -24.01
N GLU A 17 -11.13 -17.12 -24.49
CA GLU A 17 -11.87 -15.96 -24.97
C GLU A 17 -12.73 -16.30 -26.21
N ILE A 18 -12.13 -16.93 -27.24
CA ILE A 18 -12.86 -17.36 -28.45
C ILE A 18 -14.05 -18.25 -28.09
N LEU A 19 -13.84 -19.17 -27.14
CA LEU A 19 -14.90 -20.08 -26.71
C LEU A 19 -15.99 -19.35 -25.93
N ALA A 20 -15.63 -18.40 -25.05
CA ALA A 20 -16.57 -17.64 -24.23
C ALA A 20 -17.43 -16.66 -25.07
N LYS A 21 -16.83 -16.05 -26.11
CA LYS A 21 -17.53 -15.13 -27.02
C LYS A 21 -18.65 -15.81 -27.83
N LYS A 22 -18.64 -17.15 -27.97
CA LYS A 22 -19.74 -17.89 -28.61
C LYS A 22 -21.02 -17.91 -27.77
N TYR A 23 -20.95 -17.53 -26.51
CA TYR A 23 -22.07 -17.58 -25.58
C TYR A 23 -22.28 -16.23 -24.85
N PRO A 24 -22.63 -15.17 -25.61
CA PRO A 24 -22.66 -13.80 -25.10
C PRO A 24 -23.73 -13.57 -24.02
N ASP A 25 -24.80 -14.37 -24.02
CA ASP A 25 -25.97 -14.17 -23.14
C ASP A 25 -25.93 -15.06 -21.89
N ILE A 26 -24.89 -15.91 -21.75
CA ILE A 26 -24.76 -16.81 -20.59
C ILE A 26 -23.87 -16.13 -19.54
N ASP A 27 -24.48 -15.63 -18.46
CA ASP A 27 -23.84 -14.87 -17.41
C ASP A 27 -22.66 -15.58 -16.74
N ILE A 28 -22.77 -16.87 -16.45
CA ILE A 28 -21.66 -17.68 -15.88
C ILE A 28 -20.45 -17.72 -16.82
N ILE A 29 -20.69 -17.79 -18.14
CA ILE A 29 -19.61 -17.78 -19.14
C ILE A 29 -19.00 -16.39 -19.24
N GLN A 30 -19.83 -15.35 -19.28
CA GLN A 30 -19.37 -13.98 -19.31
C GLN A 30 -18.61 -13.58 -18.03
N ALA A 31 -19.00 -14.08 -16.89
CA ALA A 31 -18.23 -13.92 -15.65
C ALA A 31 -16.84 -14.58 -15.71
N GLN A 32 -16.69 -15.73 -16.41
CA GLN A 32 -15.38 -16.33 -16.66
C GLN A 32 -14.55 -15.50 -17.65
N LEU A 33 -15.18 -14.93 -18.67
CA LEU A 33 -14.51 -14.05 -19.63
C LEU A 33 -13.97 -12.78 -18.96
N ILE A 34 -14.73 -12.17 -18.05
CA ILE A 34 -14.25 -11.05 -17.22
C ILE A 34 -13.00 -11.45 -16.41
N THR A 35 -12.94 -12.69 -15.88
CA THR A 35 -11.74 -13.14 -15.16
C THR A 35 -10.50 -13.21 -16.08
N ILE A 36 -10.68 -13.55 -17.36
CA ILE A 36 -9.61 -13.52 -18.36
C ILE A 36 -9.18 -12.07 -18.61
N TYR A 37 -10.13 -11.17 -18.82
CA TYR A 37 -9.85 -9.77 -19.08
C TYR A 37 -9.22 -9.05 -17.88
N LEU A 38 -9.58 -9.40 -16.63
CA LEU A 38 -8.87 -8.91 -15.44
C LEU A 38 -7.39 -9.28 -15.46
N LYS A 39 -7.07 -10.55 -15.82
CA LYS A 39 -5.66 -10.99 -15.95
C LYS A 39 -4.92 -10.30 -17.09
N GLN A 40 -5.61 -9.92 -18.16
CA GLN A 40 -5.09 -9.21 -19.31
C GLN A 40 -5.09 -7.69 -19.12
N LYS A 41 -5.69 -7.19 -18.02
CA LYS A 41 -5.93 -5.76 -17.74
C LYS A 41 -6.74 -5.06 -18.86
N ASN A 42 -7.65 -5.80 -19.50
CA ASN A 42 -8.53 -5.27 -20.53
C ASN A 42 -9.84 -4.78 -19.89
N TYR A 43 -9.78 -3.63 -19.24
CA TYR A 43 -10.86 -3.09 -18.43
C TYR A 43 -12.06 -2.61 -19.26
N GLU A 44 -11.83 -2.13 -20.49
CA GLU A 44 -12.88 -1.70 -21.42
C GLU A 44 -13.84 -2.84 -21.73
N GLU A 45 -13.31 -4.02 -22.06
CA GLU A 45 -14.14 -5.20 -22.32
C GLU A 45 -14.88 -5.69 -21.08
N ILE A 46 -14.33 -5.48 -19.88
CA ILE A 46 -15.03 -5.77 -18.63
C ILE A 46 -16.25 -4.85 -18.47
N GLU A 47 -16.11 -3.54 -18.72
CA GLU A 47 -17.22 -2.58 -18.68
C GLU A 47 -18.29 -2.93 -19.75
N ASN A 48 -17.87 -3.30 -20.96
CA ASN A 48 -18.77 -3.71 -22.04
C ASN A 48 -19.60 -4.93 -21.65
N ILE A 49 -18.99 -5.96 -21.06
CA ILE A 49 -19.74 -7.13 -20.57
C ILE A 49 -20.66 -6.73 -19.42
N ALA A 50 -20.14 -6.01 -18.42
CA ALA A 50 -20.91 -5.67 -17.21
C ALA A 50 -22.13 -4.78 -17.51
N SER A 51 -22.06 -3.92 -18.53
CA SER A 51 -23.18 -3.09 -19.00
C SER A 51 -24.38 -3.92 -19.50
N ARG A 52 -24.11 -5.09 -20.08
CA ARG A 52 -25.18 -6.03 -20.54
C ARG A 52 -25.82 -6.79 -19.40
N PHE A 53 -25.15 -6.91 -18.25
CA PHE A 53 -25.64 -7.62 -17.07
C PHE A 53 -25.73 -6.71 -15.83
N PRO A 54 -26.49 -5.59 -15.88
CA PRO A 54 -26.46 -4.57 -14.83
C PRO A 54 -27.01 -5.05 -13.49
N ASN A 55 -27.83 -6.11 -13.49
CA ASN A 55 -28.47 -6.68 -12.30
C ASN A 55 -27.79 -7.98 -11.83
N ASN A 56 -26.75 -8.44 -12.47
CA ASN A 56 -26.04 -9.65 -12.06
C ASN A 56 -24.93 -9.30 -11.05
N ALA A 57 -25.17 -9.58 -9.77
CA ALA A 57 -24.24 -9.22 -8.69
C ALA A 57 -22.85 -9.82 -8.85
N ASN A 58 -22.72 -11.04 -9.41
CA ASN A 58 -21.41 -11.69 -9.63
C ASN A 58 -20.60 -10.99 -10.71
N ILE A 59 -21.24 -10.57 -11.79
CA ILE A 59 -20.61 -9.81 -12.87
C ILE A 59 -20.23 -8.41 -12.36
N GLN A 60 -21.14 -7.74 -11.66
CA GLN A 60 -20.88 -6.41 -11.13
C GLN A 60 -19.79 -6.41 -10.04
N SER A 61 -19.70 -7.45 -9.21
CA SER A 61 -18.61 -7.63 -8.25
C SER A 61 -17.23 -7.72 -8.94
N ARG A 62 -17.15 -8.37 -10.12
CA ARG A 62 -15.91 -8.42 -10.93
C ARG A 62 -15.58 -7.08 -11.59
N LEU A 63 -16.59 -6.32 -12.03
CA LEU A 63 -16.40 -4.94 -12.48
C LEU A 63 -15.86 -4.05 -11.35
N ILE A 64 -16.38 -4.21 -10.12
CA ILE A 64 -15.85 -3.49 -8.95
C ILE A 64 -14.39 -3.85 -8.71
N THR A 65 -14.01 -5.13 -8.88
CA THR A 65 -12.59 -5.53 -8.79
C THR A 65 -11.73 -4.78 -9.81
N ALA A 66 -12.19 -4.66 -11.07
CA ALA A 66 -11.52 -3.86 -12.09
C ALA A 66 -11.41 -2.38 -11.69
N TYR A 67 -12.46 -1.80 -11.15
CA TYR A 67 -12.44 -0.42 -10.67
C TYR A 67 -11.51 -0.21 -9.46
N ILE A 68 -11.37 -1.21 -8.58
CA ILE A 68 -10.38 -1.16 -7.49
C ILE A 68 -8.95 -1.15 -8.05
N GLU A 69 -8.67 -1.99 -9.06
CA GLU A 69 -7.36 -2.04 -9.73
C GLU A 69 -7.05 -0.74 -10.50
N LEU A 70 -8.07 -0.11 -11.08
CA LEU A 70 -7.97 1.20 -11.76
C LEU A 70 -8.02 2.40 -10.81
N GLU A 71 -8.19 2.16 -9.50
CA GLU A 71 -8.43 3.21 -8.49
C GLU A 71 -9.64 4.11 -8.81
N ASN A 72 -10.61 3.59 -9.57
CA ASN A 72 -11.83 4.31 -9.95
C ASN A 72 -12.94 4.13 -8.92
N TYR A 73 -12.72 4.64 -7.73
CA TYR A 73 -13.58 4.42 -6.56
C TYR A 73 -14.97 5.06 -6.69
N THR A 74 -15.10 6.14 -7.45
CA THR A 74 -16.38 6.82 -7.69
C THR A 74 -17.39 5.90 -8.40
N ASN A 75 -16.92 5.10 -9.36
CA ASN A 75 -17.78 4.18 -10.08
C ASN A 75 -18.18 2.96 -9.22
N ILE A 76 -17.36 2.55 -8.26
CA ILE A 76 -17.70 1.49 -7.31
C ILE A 76 -18.95 1.85 -6.52
N GLU A 77 -19.01 3.06 -5.97
CA GLU A 77 -20.18 3.52 -5.20
C GLU A 77 -21.45 3.54 -6.05
N LYS A 78 -21.35 3.99 -7.31
CA LYS A 78 -22.49 3.97 -8.25
C LYS A 78 -22.98 2.56 -8.55
N VAL A 79 -22.06 1.59 -8.70
CA VAL A 79 -22.42 0.18 -8.93
C VAL A 79 -23.13 -0.39 -7.71
N VAL A 80 -22.55 -0.24 -6.52
CA VAL A 80 -23.11 -0.83 -5.29
C VAL A 80 -24.46 -0.24 -4.93
N LYS A 81 -24.68 1.06 -5.13
CA LYS A 81 -25.99 1.72 -4.85
C LYS A 81 -27.16 1.18 -5.68
N ARG A 82 -26.88 0.50 -6.81
CA ARG A 82 -27.96 -0.15 -7.61
C ARG A 82 -28.51 -1.41 -6.97
N PHE A 83 -27.75 -2.02 -6.05
CA PHE A 83 -28.12 -3.23 -5.36
C PHE A 83 -28.66 -2.90 -3.96
N SER A 84 -29.88 -3.36 -3.69
CA SER A 84 -30.47 -3.35 -2.35
C SER A 84 -30.55 -4.78 -1.81
N GLU A 85 -30.64 -4.92 -0.51
CA GLU A 85 -30.74 -6.21 0.17
C GLU A 85 -31.87 -7.10 -0.39
N ASN A 86 -32.95 -6.49 -0.90
CA ASN A 86 -34.12 -7.21 -1.43
C ASN A 86 -33.94 -7.70 -2.90
N LYS A 87 -32.88 -7.32 -3.59
CA LYS A 87 -32.67 -7.62 -5.02
C LYS A 87 -31.63 -8.70 -5.28
N VAL A 88 -30.87 -9.09 -4.28
CA VAL A 88 -29.77 -10.06 -4.37
C VAL A 88 -29.75 -10.92 -3.11
N THR A 89 -29.03 -12.05 -3.14
CA THR A 89 -28.85 -12.85 -1.93
C THR A 89 -28.02 -12.08 -0.90
N GLN A 90 -28.21 -12.41 0.39
CA GLN A 90 -27.47 -11.79 1.48
C GLN A 90 -25.95 -11.84 1.24
N ASN A 91 -25.41 -13.01 0.85
CA ASN A 91 -23.97 -13.17 0.56
C ASN A 91 -23.49 -12.29 -0.58
N GLN A 92 -24.29 -12.10 -1.63
CA GLN A 92 -23.95 -11.22 -2.74
C GLN A 92 -23.93 -9.76 -2.29
N TYR A 93 -24.90 -9.35 -1.50
CA TYR A 93 -24.98 -8.00 -0.97
C TYR A 93 -23.79 -7.70 -0.04
N GLU A 94 -23.47 -8.60 0.88
CA GLU A 94 -22.29 -8.50 1.76
C GLU A 94 -20.98 -8.42 0.96
N THR A 95 -20.85 -9.20 -0.10
CA THR A 95 -19.67 -9.12 -0.99
C THR A 95 -19.53 -7.74 -1.59
N LEU A 96 -20.59 -7.16 -2.14
CA LEU A 96 -20.58 -5.82 -2.71
C LEU A 96 -20.27 -4.74 -1.65
N GLN A 97 -20.87 -4.85 -0.46
CA GLN A 97 -20.59 -3.93 0.65
C GLN A 97 -19.15 -4.04 1.14
N SER A 98 -18.60 -5.25 1.21
CA SER A 98 -17.19 -5.47 1.57
C SER A 98 -16.22 -4.87 0.54
N GLN A 99 -16.55 -4.92 -0.76
CA GLN A 99 -15.77 -4.28 -1.82
C GLN A 99 -15.87 -2.74 -1.74
N LEU A 100 -17.08 -2.20 -1.50
CA LEU A 100 -17.27 -0.77 -1.28
C LEU A 100 -16.46 -0.28 -0.08
N MET A 101 -16.48 -1.03 1.01
CA MET A 101 -15.68 -0.74 2.19
C MET A 101 -14.17 -0.71 1.86
N THR A 102 -13.69 -1.64 1.03
CA THR A 102 -12.29 -1.61 0.54
C THR A 102 -11.99 -0.34 -0.24
N ALA A 103 -12.91 0.10 -1.11
CA ALA A 103 -12.79 1.36 -1.84
C ALA A 103 -12.70 2.57 -0.90
N TYR A 104 -13.57 2.62 0.11
CA TYR A 104 -13.53 3.69 1.12
C TYR A 104 -12.22 3.70 1.93
N ILE A 105 -11.69 2.54 2.28
CA ILE A 105 -10.39 2.43 2.97
C ILE A 105 -9.26 2.97 2.07
N LYS A 106 -9.25 2.59 0.80
CA LYS A 106 -8.24 3.02 -0.17
C LYS A 106 -8.25 4.54 -0.44
N THR A 107 -9.43 5.16 -0.31
CA THR A 107 -9.62 6.62 -0.52
C THR A 107 -9.58 7.43 0.78
N GLY A 108 -9.22 6.82 1.93
CA GLY A 108 -9.19 7.52 3.22
C GLY A 108 -10.57 7.86 3.79
N ARG A 109 -11.65 7.38 3.18
CA ARG A 109 -13.04 7.58 3.65
C ARG A 109 -13.37 6.62 4.79
N TYR A 110 -12.60 6.70 5.87
CA TYR A 110 -12.63 5.73 6.97
C TYR A 110 -13.96 5.73 7.73
N LYS A 111 -14.62 6.90 7.87
CA LYS A 111 -15.91 7.01 8.54
C LYS A 111 -16.99 6.21 7.81
N GLU A 112 -17.02 6.30 6.49
CA GLU A 112 -17.96 5.56 5.64
C GLU A 112 -17.68 4.06 5.68
N ALA A 113 -16.41 3.65 5.65
CA ALA A 113 -16.04 2.25 5.81
C ALA A 113 -16.52 1.68 7.16
N ILE A 114 -16.29 2.38 8.26
CA ILE A 114 -16.75 1.98 9.60
C ILE A 114 -18.28 1.92 9.65
N ASN A 115 -18.99 2.87 9.02
CA ASN A 115 -20.45 2.89 9.02
C ASN A 115 -21.08 1.68 8.30
N ILE A 116 -20.45 1.19 7.22
CA ILE A 116 -20.88 -0.07 6.60
C ILE A 116 -20.77 -1.22 7.62
N ALA A 117 -19.61 -1.37 8.27
CA ALA A 117 -19.35 -2.49 9.15
C ALA A 117 -20.21 -2.49 10.44
N LYS A 118 -20.77 -1.35 10.86
CA LYS A 118 -21.71 -1.29 12.00
C LYS A 118 -22.93 -2.18 11.79
N LYS A 119 -23.33 -2.42 10.53
CA LYS A 119 -24.45 -3.31 10.20
C LYS A 119 -24.08 -4.80 10.33
N TYR A 120 -22.81 -5.12 10.43
CA TYR A 120 -22.27 -6.48 10.45
C TYR A 120 -21.35 -6.70 11.66
N PRO A 121 -21.86 -6.55 12.91
CA PRO A 121 -21.04 -6.56 14.12
C PRO A 121 -20.33 -7.89 14.37
N ASP A 122 -20.90 -9.00 13.93
CA ASP A 122 -20.39 -10.35 14.14
C ASP A 122 -19.72 -10.96 12.89
N ASN A 123 -19.72 -10.22 11.77
CA ASN A 123 -19.08 -10.67 10.55
C ASN A 123 -17.58 -10.31 10.58
N VAL A 124 -16.75 -11.33 10.72
CA VAL A 124 -15.29 -11.18 10.88
C VAL A 124 -14.63 -10.44 9.69
N ILE A 125 -15.15 -10.58 8.47
CA ILE A 125 -14.60 -9.92 7.27
C ILE A 125 -14.76 -8.40 7.39
N PHE A 126 -15.94 -7.92 7.81
CA PHE A 126 -16.18 -6.50 8.01
C PHE A 126 -15.41 -5.97 9.20
N GLN A 127 -15.42 -6.70 10.32
CA GLN A 127 -14.75 -6.27 11.54
C GLN A 127 -13.22 -6.25 11.39
N SER A 128 -12.61 -7.18 10.62
CA SER A 128 -11.17 -7.12 10.33
C SER A 128 -10.78 -5.89 9.51
N LYS A 129 -11.64 -5.46 8.58
CA LYS A 129 -11.43 -4.19 7.85
C LYS A 129 -11.56 -2.97 8.77
N VAL A 130 -12.47 -3.00 9.76
CA VAL A 130 -12.54 -1.93 10.78
C VAL A 130 -11.27 -1.89 11.59
N VAL A 131 -10.77 -3.03 12.07
CA VAL A 131 -9.51 -3.08 12.82
C VAL A 131 -8.35 -2.54 11.98
N GLN A 132 -8.29 -2.89 10.70
CA GLN A 132 -7.30 -2.33 9.78
C GLN A 132 -7.39 -0.80 9.69
N VAL A 133 -8.60 -0.24 9.56
CA VAL A 133 -8.83 1.22 9.56
C VAL A 133 -8.38 1.83 10.88
N LEU A 134 -8.75 1.24 12.00
CA LEU A 134 -8.41 1.75 13.32
C LEU A 134 -6.89 1.73 13.57
N ILE A 135 -6.17 0.74 13.04
CA ILE A 135 -4.70 0.72 13.04
C ILE A 135 -4.14 1.88 12.20
N ILE A 136 -4.72 2.16 11.03
CA ILE A 136 -4.28 3.25 10.14
C ILE A 136 -4.44 4.62 10.82
N ILE A 137 -5.58 4.84 11.48
CA ILE A 137 -5.87 6.11 12.17
C ILE A 137 -5.34 6.15 13.61
N SER A 138 -4.55 5.15 14.01
CA SER A 138 -3.94 5.01 15.34
C SER A 138 -4.94 4.91 16.52
N ASP A 139 -6.20 4.55 16.26
CA ASP A 139 -7.19 4.24 17.32
C ASP A 139 -7.03 2.80 17.79
N TYR A 140 -5.88 2.54 18.42
CA TYR A 140 -5.48 1.19 18.84
C TYR A 140 -6.41 0.60 19.89
N LYS A 141 -6.98 1.43 20.78
CA LYS A 141 -7.88 0.98 21.84
C LYS A 141 -9.13 0.30 21.27
N ARG A 142 -9.82 0.99 20.37
CA ARG A 142 -11.02 0.42 19.71
C ARG A 142 -10.66 -0.77 18.80
N GLY A 143 -9.51 -0.72 18.13
CA GLY A 143 -9.02 -1.84 17.32
C GLY A 143 -8.81 -3.10 18.17
N GLU A 144 -8.20 -2.96 19.35
CA GLU A 144 -7.98 -4.04 20.32
C GLU A 144 -9.30 -4.61 20.83
N GLU A 145 -10.26 -3.75 21.22
CA GLU A 145 -11.58 -4.16 21.73
C GLU A 145 -12.32 -5.04 20.68
N ILE A 146 -12.26 -4.65 19.40
CA ILE A 146 -12.90 -5.42 18.32
C ILE A 146 -12.15 -6.73 18.07
N ALA A 147 -10.81 -6.69 17.95
CA ALA A 147 -10.03 -7.89 17.64
C ALA A 147 -10.14 -8.98 18.72
N LYS A 148 -10.24 -8.60 19.99
CA LYS A 148 -10.43 -9.51 21.13
C LYS A 148 -11.76 -10.26 21.11
N ARG A 149 -12.77 -9.77 20.40
CA ARG A 149 -14.05 -10.49 20.24
C ARG A 149 -13.93 -11.74 19.37
N PHE A 150 -12.83 -11.89 18.63
CA PHE A 150 -12.61 -12.99 17.70
C PHE A 150 -11.31 -13.77 18.04
N PRO A 151 -11.23 -14.42 19.22
CA PRO A 151 -10.00 -15.03 19.71
C PRO A 151 -9.49 -16.18 18.85
N ASP A 152 -10.37 -16.89 18.15
CA ASP A 152 -10.03 -18.05 17.32
C ASP A 152 -9.73 -17.66 15.85
N ASN A 153 -9.93 -16.41 15.49
CA ASN A 153 -9.69 -15.95 14.12
C ASN A 153 -8.26 -15.46 13.93
N ILE A 154 -7.47 -16.19 13.15
CA ILE A 154 -6.04 -15.90 12.90
C ILE A 154 -5.80 -14.51 12.33
N ILE A 155 -6.66 -14.01 11.44
CA ILE A 155 -6.51 -12.66 10.86
C ILE A 155 -6.67 -11.62 11.96
N MET A 156 -7.68 -11.77 12.81
CA MET A 156 -7.90 -10.86 13.95
C MET A 156 -6.77 -10.93 14.97
N GLN A 157 -6.27 -12.14 15.27
CA GLN A 157 -5.11 -12.29 16.17
C GLN A 157 -3.84 -11.67 15.59
N SER A 158 -3.61 -11.80 14.29
CA SER A 158 -2.51 -11.13 13.59
C SER A 158 -2.62 -9.60 13.62
N GLN A 159 -3.83 -9.06 13.49
CA GLN A 159 -4.08 -7.63 13.62
C GLN A 159 -3.91 -7.14 15.06
N LEU A 160 -4.34 -7.94 16.04
CA LEU A 160 -4.13 -7.67 17.47
C LEU A 160 -2.63 -7.62 17.81
N MET A 161 -1.84 -8.57 17.29
CA MET A 161 -0.38 -8.51 17.39
C MET A 161 0.18 -7.23 16.75
N SER A 162 -0.35 -6.80 15.60
CA SER A 162 0.08 -5.55 14.96
C SER A 162 -0.21 -4.32 15.84
N ILE A 163 -1.34 -4.31 16.54
CA ILE A 163 -1.68 -3.28 17.53
C ILE A 163 -0.67 -3.31 18.70
N TYR A 164 -0.40 -4.49 19.26
CA TYR A 164 0.55 -4.64 20.36
C TYR A 164 1.97 -4.22 19.96
N ILE A 165 2.42 -4.53 18.75
CA ILE A 165 3.70 -4.06 18.22
C ILE A 165 3.73 -2.52 18.12
N LYS A 166 2.64 -1.91 17.63
CA LYS A 166 2.54 -0.44 17.51
C LYS A 166 2.49 0.29 18.85
N THR A 167 1.96 -0.38 19.88
CA THR A 167 1.86 0.15 21.24
C THR A 167 2.99 -0.34 22.16
N GLU A 168 4.02 -1.01 21.60
CA GLU A 168 5.20 -1.54 22.31
C GLU A 168 4.86 -2.58 23.39
N ARG A 169 3.69 -3.21 23.30
CA ARG A 169 3.19 -4.25 24.21
C ARG A 169 3.61 -5.62 23.70
N TYR A 170 4.90 -5.87 23.65
CA TYR A 170 5.49 -7.04 23.02
C TYR A 170 5.13 -8.36 23.73
N ASN A 171 5.01 -8.36 25.05
CA ASN A 171 4.68 -9.57 25.82
C ASN A 171 3.29 -10.12 25.44
N GLU A 172 2.31 -9.24 25.27
CA GLU A 172 0.97 -9.64 24.86
C GLU A 172 0.95 -10.17 23.42
N ALA A 173 1.81 -9.65 22.54
CA ALA A 173 1.98 -10.21 21.19
C ALA A 173 2.61 -11.62 21.24
N GLU A 174 3.62 -11.84 22.09
CA GLU A 174 4.22 -13.16 22.31
C GLU A 174 3.22 -14.17 22.88
N ASP A 175 2.33 -13.74 23.76
CA ASP A 175 1.28 -14.62 24.33
C ASP A 175 0.27 -15.09 23.27
N ILE A 176 -0.02 -14.27 22.27
CA ILE A 176 -0.80 -14.73 21.10
C ILE A 176 -0.01 -15.78 20.30
N ALA A 177 1.29 -15.54 20.10
CA ALA A 177 2.12 -16.47 19.34
C ALA A 177 2.25 -17.84 20.02
N LYS A 178 2.34 -17.88 21.34
CA LYS A 178 2.35 -19.14 22.12
C LYS A 178 1.08 -19.98 21.91
N LYS A 179 -0.06 -19.36 21.63
CA LYS A 179 -1.33 -20.06 21.36
C LYS A 179 -1.42 -20.62 19.94
N HIS A 180 -0.61 -20.10 19.02
CA HIS A 180 -0.64 -20.46 17.60
C HIS A 180 0.77 -20.74 17.04
N PRO A 181 1.56 -21.64 17.65
CA PRO A 181 2.99 -21.80 17.36
C PRO A 181 3.29 -22.23 15.93
N ASP A 182 2.40 -23.01 15.30
CA ASP A 182 2.58 -23.53 13.94
C ASP A 182 1.98 -22.64 12.86
N ASN A 183 1.30 -21.54 13.25
CA ASN A 183 0.67 -20.68 12.28
C ASN A 183 1.69 -19.71 11.67
N ILE A 184 1.86 -19.79 10.34
CA ILE A 184 2.89 -19.03 9.61
C ILE A 184 2.68 -17.50 9.69
N ILE A 185 1.43 -17.03 9.72
CA ILE A 185 1.10 -15.61 9.81
C ILE A 185 1.48 -15.09 11.19
N ILE A 186 1.13 -15.82 12.23
CA ILE A 186 1.47 -15.49 13.62
C ILE A 186 2.98 -15.57 13.85
N LYS A 187 3.63 -16.61 13.32
CA LYS A 187 5.08 -16.77 13.37
C LYS A 187 5.82 -15.61 12.70
N SER A 188 5.35 -15.19 11.53
CA SER A 188 5.86 -14.00 10.83
C SER A 188 5.73 -12.74 11.70
N LYS A 189 4.59 -12.55 12.36
CA LYS A 189 4.37 -11.44 13.30
C LYS A 189 5.25 -11.51 14.56
N LEU A 190 5.52 -12.71 15.06
CA LEU A 190 6.45 -12.89 16.17
C LEU A 190 7.88 -12.48 15.78
N MET A 191 8.31 -12.77 14.54
CA MET A 191 9.58 -12.26 14.03
C MET A 191 9.60 -10.72 14.01
N ASP A 192 8.50 -10.06 13.61
CA ASP A 192 8.38 -8.59 13.69
C ASP A 192 8.55 -8.08 15.14
N VAL A 193 7.99 -8.81 16.13
CA VAL A 193 8.16 -8.49 17.56
C VAL A 193 9.63 -8.53 17.96
N TYR A 194 10.34 -9.63 17.66
CA TYR A 194 11.75 -9.78 17.98
C TYR A 194 12.62 -8.73 17.28
N ILE A 195 12.31 -8.39 16.03
CA ILE A 195 12.99 -7.30 15.29
C ILE A 195 12.80 -5.96 16.03
N LYS A 196 11.59 -5.65 16.50
CA LYS A 196 11.30 -4.40 17.24
C LYS A 196 12.00 -4.36 18.60
N LYS A 197 12.07 -5.48 19.30
CA LYS A 197 12.83 -5.64 20.54
C LYS A 197 14.35 -5.66 20.32
N LYS A 198 14.81 -5.76 19.04
CA LYS A 198 16.22 -6.00 18.67
C LYS A 198 16.77 -7.34 19.15
N GLU A 199 15.90 -8.29 19.44
CA GLU A 199 16.21 -9.67 19.82
C GLU A 199 16.44 -10.53 18.56
N TYR A 200 17.43 -10.16 17.77
CA TYR A 200 17.69 -10.77 16.46
C TYR A 200 18.00 -12.26 16.53
N ASP A 201 18.64 -12.73 17.61
CA ASP A 201 18.98 -14.13 17.77
C ASP A 201 17.71 -14.99 17.96
N GLU A 202 16.69 -14.50 18.64
CA GLU A 202 15.41 -15.19 18.79
C GLU A 202 14.66 -15.22 17.45
N ALA A 203 14.70 -14.16 16.66
CA ALA A 203 14.15 -14.15 15.31
C ALA A 203 14.87 -15.16 14.39
N ILE A 204 16.20 -15.28 14.49
CA ILE A 204 17.01 -16.24 13.73
C ILE A 204 16.63 -17.67 14.13
N LYS A 205 16.61 -18.01 15.42
CA LYS A 205 16.20 -19.35 15.89
C LYS A 205 14.81 -19.75 15.37
N LEU A 206 13.89 -18.78 15.35
CA LEU A 206 12.53 -19.01 14.87
C LEU A 206 12.49 -19.33 13.37
N GLY A 207 13.36 -18.71 12.56
CA GLY A 207 13.36 -18.82 11.10
C GLY A 207 14.36 -19.80 10.50
N GLU A 208 15.46 -20.14 11.21
CA GLU A 208 16.64 -20.83 10.64
C GLU A 208 16.34 -22.15 9.95
N ASN A 209 15.44 -22.95 10.52
CA ASN A 209 15.05 -24.26 10.00
C ASN A 209 13.70 -24.26 9.28
N ASP A 210 13.07 -23.12 9.11
CA ASP A 210 11.78 -23.02 8.43
C ASP A 210 11.98 -23.02 6.91
N LYS A 211 11.14 -23.78 6.21
CA LYS A 211 11.19 -23.91 4.74
C LYS A 211 10.24 -22.97 4.01
N SER A 212 9.45 -22.19 4.75
CA SER A 212 8.49 -21.26 4.20
C SER A 212 9.20 -20.03 3.62
N GLU A 213 8.90 -19.68 2.38
CA GLU A 213 9.42 -18.45 1.73
C GLU A 213 9.09 -17.20 2.55
N VAL A 214 7.92 -17.14 3.20
CA VAL A 214 7.51 -15.99 4.04
C VAL A 214 8.44 -15.84 5.23
N ILE A 215 8.73 -16.93 5.94
CA ILE A 215 9.62 -16.91 7.11
C ILE A 215 11.07 -16.65 6.67
N GLN A 216 11.52 -17.23 5.57
CA GLN A 216 12.85 -16.97 5.03
C GLN A 216 13.02 -15.51 4.57
N SER A 217 11.97 -14.92 4.00
CA SER A 217 11.94 -13.49 3.67
C SER A 217 12.07 -12.61 4.92
N ASN A 218 11.40 -12.96 6.03
CA ASN A 218 11.55 -12.26 7.30
C ASN A 218 12.97 -12.45 7.88
N LEU A 219 13.53 -13.65 7.77
CA LEU A 219 14.89 -13.95 8.23
C LEU A 219 15.94 -13.14 7.46
N ILE A 220 15.75 -12.99 6.14
CA ILE A 220 16.59 -12.09 5.33
C ILE A 220 16.51 -10.66 5.86
N SER A 221 15.31 -10.18 6.23
CA SER A 221 15.14 -8.84 6.79
C SER A 221 15.95 -8.67 8.08
N VAL A 222 16.01 -9.71 8.94
CA VAL A 222 16.87 -9.71 10.14
C VAL A 222 18.35 -9.63 9.76
N TYR A 223 18.79 -10.42 8.79
CA TYR A 223 20.20 -10.42 8.35
C TYR A 223 20.59 -9.10 7.66
N LEU A 224 19.67 -8.46 6.92
CA LEU A 224 19.88 -7.14 6.34
C LEU A 224 20.08 -6.07 7.43
N LEU A 225 19.29 -6.12 8.51
CA LEU A 225 19.43 -5.21 9.67
C LEU A 225 20.74 -5.41 10.43
N GLN A 226 21.29 -6.63 10.41
CA GLN A 226 22.58 -6.96 11.00
C GLN A 226 23.74 -6.84 10.02
N GLU A 227 23.51 -6.40 8.78
CA GLU A 227 24.49 -6.32 7.69
C GLU A 227 25.18 -7.66 7.39
N LYS A 228 24.53 -8.79 7.71
CA LYS A 228 25.04 -10.15 7.44
C LYS A 228 24.69 -10.60 6.02
N TYR A 229 25.22 -9.90 5.03
CA TYR A 229 24.88 -10.07 3.61
C TYR A 229 25.21 -11.45 3.05
N ASN A 230 26.26 -12.12 3.57
CA ASN A 230 26.57 -13.51 3.22
C ASN A 230 25.44 -14.48 3.56
N LYS A 231 24.73 -14.26 4.66
CA LYS A 231 23.56 -15.06 5.04
C LYS A 231 22.37 -14.81 4.12
N VAL A 232 22.18 -13.59 3.65
CA VAL A 232 21.17 -13.27 2.63
C VAL A 232 21.47 -14.04 1.33
N GLU A 233 22.75 -14.06 0.88
CA GLU A 233 23.16 -14.83 -0.31
C GLU A 233 22.92 -16.35 -0.13
N GLU A 234 23.22 -16.91 1.06
CA GLU A 234 22.98 -18.32 1.36
C GLU A 234 21.50 -18.70 1.23
N ILE A 235 20.59 -17.85 1.72
CA ILE A 235 19.13 -18.09 1.60
C ILE A 235 18.72 -17.92 0.14
N ALA A 236 19.11 -16.86 -0.52
CA ALA A 236 18.72 -16.57 -1.89
C ALA A 236 19.20 -17.64 -2.91
N LYS A 237 20.26 -18.38 -2.60
CA LYS A 237 20.68 -19.56 -3.40
C LYS A 237 19.72 -20.73 -3.32
N LYS A 238 18.93 -20.83 -2.23
CA LYS A 238 17.97 -21.93 -2.00
C LYS A 238 16.58 -21.63 -2.53
N PHE A 239 16.24 -20.33 -2.69
CA PHE A 239 14.91 -19.86 -3.04
C PHE A 239 14.97 -18.96 -4.26
N ASP A 240 14.52 -19.46 -5.41
CA ASP A 240 14.48 -18.70 -6.68
C ASP A 240 13.13 -18.01 -6.90
N CYS A 241 12.50 -17.49 -5.83
CA CYS A 241 11.30 -16.65 -5.95
C CYS A 241 11.69 -15.17 -6.04
N ALA A 242 10.93 -14.41 -6.82
CA ALA A 242 11.24 -13.01 -7.12
C ALA A 242 11.31 -12.14 -5.86
N GLU A 243 10.52 -12.44 -4.83
CA GLU A 243 10.48 -11.74 -3.56
C GLU A 243 11.81 -11.85 -2.80
N ILE A 244 12.34 -13.07 -2.65
CA ILE A 244 13.63 -13.32 -1.98
C ILE A 244 14.79 -12.76 -2.81
N GLN A 245 14.75 -12.95 -4.13
CA GLN A 245 15.77 -12.39 -5.02
C GLN A 245 15.77 -10.85 -5.03
N SER A 246 14.62 -10.20 -4.85
CA SER A 246 14.52 -8.75 -4.65
C SER A 246 15.21 -8.30 -3.35
N GLN A 247 15.13 -9.08 -2.28
CA GLN A 247 15.85 -8.79 -1.03
C GLN A 247 17.39 -8.99 -1.19
N LEU A 248 17.81 -9.97 -2.00
CA LEU A 248 19.23 -10.12 -2.38
C LEU A 248 19.71 -8.89 -3.16
N VAL A 249 18.92 -8.38 -4.08
CA VAL A 249 19.22 -7.11 -4.79
C VAL A 249 19.37 -5.97 -3.79
N THR A 250 18.50 -5.86 -2.78
CA THR A 250 18.61 -4.87 -1.70
C THR A 250 19.94 -5.04 -0.94
N ALA A 251 20.35 -6.29 -0.65
CA ALA A 251 21.63 -6.56 0.00
C ALA A 251 22.82 -6.06 -0.83
N TYR A 252 22.78 -6.27 -2.14
CA TYR A 252 23.84 -5.77 -3.03
C TYR A 252 23.83 -4.25 -3.18
N ILE A 253 22.66 -3.62 -3.22
CA ILE A 253 22.53 -2.15 -3.24
C ILE A 253 23.14 -1.55 -1.96
N ASN A 254 22.84 -2.10 -0.78
CA ASN A 254 23.39 -1.63 0.49
C ASN A 254 24.92 -1.72 0.55
N GLN A 255 25.49 -2.71 -0.13
CA GLN A 255 26.94 -2.88 -0.27
C GLN A 255 27.55 -2.09 -1.44
N ARG A 256 26.73 -1.33 -2.20
CA ARG A 256 27.11 -0.65 -3.45
C ARG A 256 27.63 -1.59 -4.54
N LEU A 257 27.29 -2.87 -4.48
CA LEU A 257 27.65 -3.88 -5.48
C LEU A 257 26.62 -3.85 -6.63
N TYR A 258 26.51 -2.71 -7.29
CA TYR A 258 25.46 -2.43 -8.28
C TYR A 258 25.50 -3.40 -9.48
N ASP A 259 26.66 -3.86 -9.89
CA ASP A 259 26.76 -4.80 -11.02
C ASP A 259 26.21 -6.18 -10.64
N LYS A 260 26.44 -6.67 -9.40
CA LYS A 260 25.82 -7.90 -8.90
C LYS A 260 24.29 -7.74 -8.79
N ALA A 261 23.84 -6.62 -8.28
CA ALA A 261 22.40 -6.31 -8.20
C ALA A 261 21.77 -6.38 -9.59
N GLN A 262 22.36 -5.74 -10.59
CA GLN A 262 21.88 -5.71 -11.97
C GLN A 262 21.85 -7.10 -12.61
N MET A 263 22.85 -7.96 -12.34
CA MET A 263 22.86 -9.34 -12.82
C MET A 263 21.64 -10.14 -12.31
N VAL A 264 21.23 -9.94 -11.05
CA VAL A 264 20.02 -10.57 -10.50
C VAL A 264 18.78 -9.97 -11.14
N ILE A 265 18.66 -8.65 -11.22
CA ILE A 265 17.50 -7.94 -11.79
C ILE A 265 17.24 -8.38 -13.24
N ASN A 266 18.29 -8.58 -14.05
CA ASN A 266 18.18 -8.98 -15.46
C ASN A 266 17.51 -10.35 -15.66
N LYS A 267 17.50 -11.21 -14.63
CA LYS A 267 16.76 -12.48 -14.67
C LYS A 267 15.23 -12.29 -14.54
N TYR A 268 14.81 -11.13 -14.01
CA TYR A 268 13.40 -10.82 -13.72
C TYR A 268 12.92 -9.54 -14.42
N PRO A 269 13.03 -9.44 -15.76
CA PRO A 269 12.80 -8.19 -16.51
C PRO A 269 11.35 -7.67 -16.43
N LYS A 270 10.41 -8.54 -16.08
CA LYS A 270 8.98 -8.19 -15.96
C LYS A 270 8.52 -7.99 -14.51
N PHE A 271 9.42 -8.10 -13.53
CA PHE A 271 9.06 -7.97 -12.12
C PHE A 271 9.21 -6.51 -11.66
N PRO A 272 8.11 -5.77 -11.45
CA PRO A 272 8.16 -4.31 -11.27
C PRO A 272 9.01 -3.85 -10.09
N ILE A 273 9.00 -4.60 -8.96
CA ILE A 273 9.80 -4.26 -7.78
C ILE A 273 11.30 -4.23 -8.12
N MET A 274 11.80 -5.24 -8.85
CA MET A 274 13.21 -5.26 -9.26
C MET A 274 13.54 -4.17 -10.25
N GLN A 275 12.61 -3.83 -11.15
CA GLN A 275 12.82 -2.71 -12.08
C GLN A 275 12.84 -1.37 -11.34
N SER A 276 12.02 -1.21 -10.30
CA SER A 276 12.09 -0.07 -9.38
C SER A 276 13.46 0.01 -8.68
N GLN A 277 14.03 -1.14 -8.26
CA GLN A 277 15.37 -1.20 -7.68
C GLN A 277 16.46 -0.81 -8.70
N LEU A 278 16.32 -1.23 -9.96
CA LEU A 278 17.23 -0.81 -11.03
C LEU A 278 17.22 0.71 -11.25
N ILE A 279 16.03 1.30 -11.28
CA ILE A 279 15.88 2.75 -11.36
C ILE A 279 16.55 3.43 -10.17
N SER A 280 16.39 2.89 -8.96
CA SER A 280 17.08 3.41 -7.76
C SER A 280 18.62 3.33 -7.91
N ILE A 281 19.16 2.25 -8.48
CA ILE A 281 20.58 2.11 -8.74
C ILE A 281 21.07 3.21 -9.71
N TYR A 282 20.33 3.50 -10.77
CA TYR A 282 20.70 4.58 -11.69
C TYR A 282 20.70 5.95 -11.01
N ILE A 283 19.69 6.22 -10.15
CA ILE A 283 19.61 7.46 -9.38
C ILE A 283 20.81 7.58 -8.43
N GLU A 284 21.18 6.50 -7.71
CA GLU A 284 22.36 6.52 -6.82
C GLU A 284 23.67 6.71 -7.61
N LYS A 285 23.86 6.01 -8.73
CA LYS A 285 25.02 6.21 -9.62
C LYS A 285 25.09 7.65 -10.14
N TRP A 286 23.95 8.30 -10.39
CA TRP A 286 23.91 9.72 -10.74
C TRP A 286 24.35 10.61 -9.58
N LYS A 287 23.87 10.38 -8.37
CA LYS A 287 24.29 11.15 -7.18
C LYS A 287 25.80 11.06 -6.94
N GLU A 288 26.40 9.90 -7.22
CA GLU A 288 27.84 9.68 -7.06
C GLU A 288 28.69 10.33 -8.16
N SER A 289 28.19 10.37 -9.39
CA SER A 289 29.00 10.75 -10.57
C SER A 289 28.56 12.03 -11.27
N ALA A 290 27.38 12.56 -10.93
CA ALA A 290 26.69 13.67 -11.60
C ALA A 290 26.52 13.48 -13.14
N LYS A 291 26.57 12.22 -13.62
CA LYS A 291 26.43 11.93 -15.05
C LYS A 291 24.95 11.89 -15.43
N GLU A 292 24.48 12.86 -16.20
CA GLU A 292 23.08 12.95 -16.66
C GLU A 292 22.59 11.67 -17.36
N LYS A 293 23.48 10.98 -18.08
CA LYS A 293 23.18 9.69 -18.72
C LYS A 293 22.49 8.70 -17.77
N MET A 294 22.85 8.70 -16.48
CA MET A 294 22.24 7.79 -15.49
C MET A 294 20.76 8.14 -15.25
N LEU A 295 20.40 9.42 -15.23
CA LEU A 295 19.00 9.83 -15.13
C LEU A 295 18.22 9.54 -16.42
N ASP A 296 18.87 9.60 -17.59
CA ASP A 296 18.23 9.23 -18.86
C ASP A 296 17.93 7.73 -18.92
N GLU A 297 18.84 6.89 -18.48
CA GLU A 297 18.63 5.44 -18.38
C GLU A 297 17.51 5.11 -17.36
N ALA A 298 17.48 5.80 -16.21
CA ALA A 298 16.43 5.67 -15.22
C ALA A 298 15.07 6.09 -15.80
N GLU A 299 15.00 7.22 -16.51
CA GLU A 299 13.81 7.73 -17.16
C GLU A 299 13.26 6.77 -18.21
N GLN A 300 14.15 6.28 -19.10
CA GLN A 300 13.77 5.32 -20.12
C GLN A 300 13.17 4.07 -19.49
N LYS A 301 13.82 3.54 -18.45
CA LYS A 301 13.34 2.34 -17.76
C LYS A 301 12.01 2.57 -17.07
N ALA A 302 11.83 3.71 -16.41
CA ALA A 302 10.58 4.03 -15.73
C ALA A 302 9.38 4.15 -16.69
N LYS A 303 9.60 4.63 -17.91
CA LYS A 303 8.55 4.73 -18.95
C LYS A 303 8.03 3.38 -19.42
N GLU A 304 8.82 2.31 -19.31
CA GLU A 304 8.39 0.95 -19.67
C GLU A 304 7.28 0.41 -18.73
N PHE A 305 7.14 0.98 -17.52
CA PHE A 305 6.23 0.52 -16.47
C PHE A 305 5.18 1.58 -16.10
N SER A 306 4.45 2.09 -17.09
CA SER A 306 3.47 3.17 -16.93
C SER A 306 2.32 2.86 -15.95
N GLU A 307 2.02 1.58 -15.72
CA GLU A 307 0.94 1.12 -14.85
C GLU A 307 1.38 0.87 -13.40
N TYR A 308 2.68 0.92 -13.12
CA TYR A 308 3.17 0.62 -11.77
C TYR A 308 3.47 1.90 -11.00
N LEU A 309 2.57 2.27 -10.09
CA LEU A 309 2.59 3.54 -9.36
C LEU A 309 3.91 3.86 -8.64
N PRO A 310 4.60 2.92 -7.96
CA PRO A 310 5.90 3.20 -7.37
C PRO A 310 6.95 3.64 -8.39
N ILE A 311 6.96 3.05 -9.60
CA ILE A 311 7.88 3.45 -10.67
C ILE A 311 7.47 4.82 -11.24
N GLN A 312 6.15 5.11 -11.35
CA GLN A 312 5.70 6.43 -11.78
C GLN A 312 6.08 7.52 -10.76
N SER A 313 6.04 7.22 -9.47
CA SER A 313 6.57 8.10 -8.43
C SER A 313 8.08 8.34 -8.59
N GLN A 314 8.86 7.30 -8.94
CA GLN A 314 10.28 7.45 -9.25
C GLN A 314 10.51 8.30 -10.51
N LEU A 315 9.69 8.15 -11.56
CA LEU A 315 9.76 8.96 -12.77
C LEU A 315 9.51 10.45 -12.48
N ILE A 316 8.55 10.76 -11.62
CA ILE A 316 8.32 12.13 -11.13
C ILE A 316 9.58 12.64 -10.40
N THR A 317 10.18 11.83 -9.53
CA THR A 317 11.44 12.19 -8.86
C THR A 317 12.57 12.46 -9.87
N ILE A 318 12.70 11.65 -10.92
CA ILE A 318 13.70 11.84 -11.97
C ILE A 318 13.48 13.20 -12.68
N TYR A 319 12.24 13.53 -13.05
CA TYR A 319 11.95 14.84 -13.65
C TYR A 319 12.27 15.99 -12.71
N MET A 320 11.98 15.84 -11.40
CA MET A 320 12.34 16.86 -10.40
C MET A 320 13.85 17.02 -10.28
N LEU A 321 14.63 15.93 -10.32
CA LEU A 321 16.10 15.95 -10.26
C LEU A 321 16.71 16.59 -11.52
N LYS A 322 16.06 16.46 -12.69
CA LYS A 322 16.42 17.13 -13.93
C LYS A 322 15.97 18.59 -14.00
N GLY A 323 15.21 19.09 -13.02
CA GLY A 323 14.61 20.41 -13.04
C GLY A 323 13.40 20.55 -13.97
N GLU A 324 12.88 19.43 -14.49
CA GLU A 324 11.77 19.38 -15.45
C GLU A 324 10.41 19.39 -14.72
N TYR A 325 10.17 20.40 -13.89
CA TYR A 325 9.00 20.46 -13.00
C TYR A 325 7.65 20.39 -13.75
N ASP A 326 7.56 20.91 -14.98
CA ASP A 326 6.33 20.87 -15.78
C ASP A 326 5.99 19.43 -16.23
N LYS A 327 7.00 18.62 -16.57
CA LYS A 327 6.80 17.20 -16.88
C LYS A 327 6.40 16.42 -15.62
N ALA A 328 7.04 16.71 -14.50
CA ALA A 328 6.73 16.11 -13.20
C ALA A 328 5.28 16.41 -12.79
N GLU A 329 4.85 17.66 -12.89
CA GLU A 329 3.49 18.11 -12.60
C GLU A 329 2.46 17.42 -13.51
N LYS A 330 2.69 17.41 -14.83
CA LYS A 330 1.81 16.77 -15.79
C LYS A 330 1.64 15.29 -15.51
N LEU A 331 2.71 14.59 -15.13
CA LEU A 331 2.65 13.18 -14.78
C LEU A 331 1.91 12.96 -13.46
N ALA A 332 2.20 13.75 -12.42
CA ALA A 332 1.57 13.62 -11.11
C ALA A 332 0.05 13.86 -11.15
N LYS A 333 -0.42 14.79 -11.97
CA LYS A 333 -1.85 15.07 -12.19
C LYS A 333 -2.63 13.88 -12.78
N ARG A 334 -1.97 12.91 -13.40
CA ARG A 334 -2.62 11.68 -13.89
C ARG A 334 -3.07 10.75 -12.76
N PHE A 335 -2.56 10.93 -11.55
CA PHE A 335 -2.81 10.07 -10.40
C PHE A 335 -3.43 10.84 -9.22
N PRO A 336 -4.61 11.46 -9.39
CA PRO A 336 -5.18 12.40 -8.43
C PRO A 336 -5.56 11.76 -7.09
N ASN A 337 -5.70 10.43 -7.04
CA ASN A 337 -6.13 9.70 -5.84
C ASN A 337 -4.98 8.98 -5.13
N TYR A 338 -3.76 9.02 -5.67
CA TYR A 338 -2.62 8.31 -5.08
C TYR A 338 -1.78 9.25 -4.21
N ALA A 339 -2.00 9.18 -2.89
CA ALA A 339 -1.41 10.11 -1.92
C ALA A 339 0.12 10.27 -2.01
N PRO A 340 0.96 9.22 -2.23
CA PRO A 340 2.39 9.40 -2.39
C PRO A 340 2.78 10.28 -3.58
N ILE A 341 2.09 10.15 -4.72
CA ILE A 341 2.33 11.00 -5.90
C ILE A 341 1.78 12.42 -5.66
N GLN A 342 0.63 12.55 -4.98
CA GLN A 342 0.08 13.86 -4.63
C GLN A 342 0.99 14.60 -3.63
N SER A 343 1.68 13.90 -2.75
CA SER A 343 2.74 14.48 -1.91
C SER A 343 3.90 15.06 -2.74
N GLN A 344 4.30 14.38 -3.82
CA GLN A 344 5.30 14.91 -4.74
C GLN A 344 4.76 16.13 -5.51
N LEU A 345 3.47 16.14 -5.88
CA LEU A 345 2.84 17.28 -6.54
C LEU A 345 2.77 18.50 -5.62
N VAL A 346 2.50 18.32 -4.32
CA VAL A 346 2.63 19.40 -3.31
C VAL A 346 4.05 19.95 -3.29
N THR A 347 5.08 19.08 -3.27
CA THR A 347 6.49 19.51 -3.34
C THR A 347 6.77 20.31 -4.61
N ILE A 348 6.25 19.88 -5.76
CA ILE A 348 6.41 20.58 -7.05
C ILE A 348 5.79 21.99 -6.98
N TYR A 349 4.57 22.11 -6.45
CA TYR A 349 3.91 23.40 -6.34
C TYR A 349 4.64 24.35 -5.38
N ILE A 350 5.11 23.86 -4.24
CA ILE A 350 5.93 24.65 -3.31
C ILE A 350 7.22 25.13 -4.02
N LYS A 351 7.89 24.28 -4.78
CA LYS A 351 9.09 24.64 -5.56
C LYS A 351 8.81 25.66 -6.67
N LYS A 352 7.59 25.67 -7.22
CA LYS A 352 7.13 26.64 -8.22
C LYS A 352 6.51 27.89 -7.61
N TRP A 353 6.49 28.05 -6.29
CA TRP A 353 5.84 29.17 -5.55
C TRP A 353 4.33 29.23 -5.81
N GLN A 354 3.69 28.08 -6.00
CA GLN A 354 2.25 27.93 -6.23
C GLN A 354 1.57 27.38 -4.96
N ASP A 355 1.72 28.10 -3.86
CA ASP A 355 1.32 27.62 -2.53
C ASP A 355 -0.18 27.36 -2.42
N GLU A 356 -1.03 28.12 -3.11
CA GLU A 356 -2.48 27.89 -3.11
C GLU A 356 -2.85 26.53 -3.70
N GLU A 357 -2.18 26.10 -4.75
CA GLU A 357 -2.40 24.79 -5.36
C GLU A 357 -1.91 23.65 -4.43
N ALA A 358 -0.81 23.88 -3.74
CA ALA A 358 -0.32 22.94 -2.72
C ALA A 358 -1.34 22.75 -1.58
N VAL A 359 -1.93 23.85 -1.09
CA VAL A 359 -2.97 23.83 -0.05
C VAL A 359 -4.22 23.09 -0.52
N LYS A 360 -4.70 23.32 -1.75
CA LYS A 360 -5.87 22.61 -2.31
C LYS A 360 -5.68 21.09 -2.31
N ILE A 361 -4.47 20.61 -2.65
CA ILE A 361 -4.17 19.17 -2.57
C ILE A 361 -4.19 18.73 -1.12
N ALA A 362 -3.51 19.44 -0.22
CA ALA A 362 -3.41 19.06 1.17
C ALA A 362 -4.79 18.96 1.85
N ASP A 363 -5.75 19.82 1.48
CA ASP A 363 -7.12 19.75 1.96
C ASP A 363 -7.86 18.47 1.56
N ASN A 364 -7.53 17.88 0.40
CA ASN A 364 -8.10 16.62 -0.04
C ASN A 364 -7.43 15.41 0.64
N PHE A 365 -6.20 15.58 1.16
CA PHE A 365 -5.40 14.51 1.78
C PHE A 365 -5.08 14.81 3.26
N LYS A 366 -6.05 15.34 4.02
CA LYS A 366 -5.88 15.66 5.45
C LYS A 366 -5.42 14.47 6.30
N TRP A 367 -5.75 13.25 5.85
CA TRP A 367 -5.39 12.00 6.52
C TRP A 367 -3.95 11.53 6.24
N TYR A 368 -3.26 12.10 5.24
CA TYR A 368 -1.94 11.62 4.80
C TYR A 368 -0.84 12.48 5.40
N GLU A 369 -0.19 11.94 6.44
CA GLU A 369 0.82 12.65 7.24
C GLU A 369 1.92 13.34 6.40
N PRO A 370 2.54 12.71 5.35
CA PRO A 370 3.60 13.38 4.59
C PRO A 370 3.15 14.67 3.88
N ILE A 371 1.89 14.75 3.44
CA ILE A 371 1.34 15.97 2.84
C ILE A 371 1.10 17.02 3.92
N GLN A 372 0.56 16.63 5.06
CA GLN A 372 0.29 17.54 6.17
C GLN A 372 1.59 18.08 6.78
N GLU A 373 2.65 17.27 6.80
CA GLU A 373 3.99 17.69 7.21
C GLU A 373 4.55 18.79 6.27
N GLN A 374 4.42 18.61 4.96
CA GLN A 374 4.84 19.63 3.97
C GLN A 374 4.05 20.93 4.11
N LEU A 375 2.73 20.83 4.34
CA LEU A 375 1.88 22.01 4.55
C LEU A 375 2.20 22.70 5.87
N PHE A 376 2.49 21.94 6.93
CA PHE A 376 2.97 22.48 8.19
C PHE A 376 4.27 23.28 7.99
N GLU A 377 5.27 22.72 7.29
CA GLU A 377 6.52 23.41 6.98
C GLU A 377 6.30 24.67 6.13
N LEU A 378 5.41 24.60 5.15
CA LEU A 378 5.05 25.76 4.33
C LEU A 378 4.52 26.91 5.20
N TYR A 379 3.57 26.63 6.10
CA TYR A 379 3.02 27.66 7.01
C TYR A 379 4.03 28.15 8.04
N MET A 380 4.92 27.29 8.52
CA MET A 380 6.01 27.71 9.39
C MET A 380 6.97 28.68 8.69
N ASN A 381 7.35 28.38 7.44
CA ASN A 381 8.21 29.25 6.63
C ASN A 381 7.56 30.60 6.29
N GLN A 382 6.23 30.63 6.17
CA GLN A 382 5.44 31.84 5.97
C GLN A 382 5.14 32.61 7.26
N ASN A 383 5.64 32.16 8.42
CA ASN A 383 5.29 32.68 9.75
C ASN A 383 3.78 32.65 10.05
N ASN A 384 3.03 31.76 9.40
CA ASN A 384 1.61 31.56 9.65
C ASN A 384 1.40 30.49 10.75
N PHE A 385 1.79 30.85 11.97
CA PHE A 385 1.80 29.92 13.12
C PHE A 385 0.40 29.42 13.49
N LYS A 386 -0.64 30.22 13.24
CA LYS A 386 -2.02 29.81 13.49
C LYS A 386 -2.40 28.59 12.66
N LYS A 387 -2.16 28.64 11.33
CA LYS A 387 -2.45 27.50 10.45
C LYS A 387 -1.54 26.30 10.71
N ALA A 388 -0.26 26.54 11.06
CA ALA A 388 0.63 25.47 11.46
C ALA A 388 0.13 24.75 12.72
N LYS A 389 -0.38 25.49 13.73
CA LYS A 389 -1.00 24.93 14.92
C LYS A 389 -2.24 24.09 14.59
N GLU A 390 -3.13 24.59 13.71
CA GLU A 390 -4.31 23.86 13.27
C GLU A 390 -3.95 22.46 12.68
N ILE A 391 -2.84 22.37 11.94
CA ILE A 391 -2.35 21.07 11.42
C ILE A 391 -1.81 20.21 12.56
N ALA A 392 -1.05 20.75 13.47
CA ALA A 392 -0.51 20.01 14.62
C ALA A 392 -1.63 19.45 15.50
N ASP A 393 -2.68 20.22 15.74
CA ASP A 393 -3.86 19.81 16.49
C ASP A 393 -4.67 18.73 15.77
N PHE A 394 -4.71 18.78 14.43
CA PHE A 394 -5.37 17.77 13.61
C PHE A 394 -4.60 16.45 13.55
N MET A 395 -3.25 16.49 13.70
CA MET A 395 -2.33 15.35 13.64
C MET A 395 -1.65 15.05 14.98
N PRO A 396 -2.39 14.84 16.08
CA PRO A 396 -1.83 14.74 17.44
C PRO A 396 -0.88 13.54 17.61
N HIS A 397 -0.98 12.53 16.74
CA HIS A 397 -0.15 11.33 16.76
C HIS A 397 1.12 11.44 15.92
N SER A 398 1.26 12.50 15.13
CA SER A 398 2.46 12.75 14.32
C SER A 398 3.62 13.20 15.22
N ARG A 399 4.55 12.29 15.49
CA ARG A 399 5.77 12.63 16.24
C ARG A 399 6.61 13.70 15.50
N ILE A 400 6.59 13.70 14.18
CA ILE A 400 7.39 14.61 13.35
C ILE A 400 6.86 16.03 13.49
N ILE A 401 5.58 16.24 13.27
CA ILE A 401 4.92 17.56 13.38
C ILE A 401 5.04 18.07 14.82
N LYS A 402 4.77 17.21 15.80
CA LYS A 402 4.89 17.55 17.23
C LYS A 402 6.31 17.98 17.60
N ASN A 403 7.33 17.24 17.20
CA ASN A 403 8.73 17.57 17.52
C ASN A 403 9.16 18.88 16.82
N LYS A 404 8.77 19.09 15.58
CA LYS A 404 9.05 20.34 14.84
C LYS A 404 8.37 21.54 15.50
N PHE A 405 7.14 21.38 15.95
CA PHE A 405 6.39 22.42 16.63
C PHE A 405 7.00 22.77 18.00
N LEU A 406 7.39 21.74 18.79
CA LEU A 406 8.06 21.94 20.07
C LEU A 406 9.45 22.56 19.93
N SER A 407 10.25 22.16 18.96
CA SER A 407 11.57 22.77 18.70
C SER A 407 11.44 24.23 18.33
N PHE A 408 10.43 24.62 17.55
CA PHE A 408 10.15 25.99 17.20
C PHE A 408 9.76 26.81 18.45
N ARG A 409 8.86 26.29 19.30
CA ARG A 409 8.46 26.95 20.58
C ARG A 409 9.65 27.23 21.47
N ASN A 410 10.60 26.30 21.54
CA ASN A 410 11.82 26.45 22.33
C ASN A 410 12.78 27.53 21.77
N ILE A 411 12.82 27.70 20.44
CA ILE A 411 13.68 28.71 19.79
C ILE A 411 13.10 30.12 19.89
N THR A 412 11.78 30.27 19.85
CA THR A 412 11.08 31.58 19.84
C THR A 412 10.73 32.12 21.22
N GLY A 413 11.11 31.41 22.30
CA GLY A 413 10.94 31.89 23.68
C GLY A 413 9.49 31.97 24.18
N GLY A 414 8.60 31.12 23.67
CA GLY A 414 7.26 30.92 24.27
C GLY A 414 6.21 32.03 24.10
N ASP A 415 6.62 33.26 23.87
CA ASP A 415 5.74 34.45 24.01
C ASP A 415 4.87 34.81 22.81
N LYS A 416 4.99 34.11 21.68
CA LYS A 416 4.19 34.39 20.46
C LYS A 416 3.01 33.44 20.23
N LEU A 417 2.85 32.43 21.05
CA LEU A 417 1.74 31.49 21.03
C LEU A 417 1.06 31.52 22.38
N ALA A 418 0.07 32.40 22.51
CA ALA A 418 -0.73 32.49 23.73
C ALA A 418 -1.32 31.12 24.08
N ASP A 419 -0.92 30.69 25.23
CA ASP A 419 -1.36 29.68 26.16
C ASP A 419 -2.80 29.17 26.03
N ASP A 420 -3.01 27.93 26.30
CA ASP A 420 -3.72 27.32 27.42
C ASP A 420 -4.20 25.88 27.21
N ASP A 421 -3.90 25.17 26.10
CA ASP A 421 -4.57 23.88 25.87
C ASP A 421 -3.66 22.67 25.45
N PHE A 422 -2.36 22.68 25.79
CA PHE A 422 -1.47 21.56 25.39
C PHE A 422 -1.24 20.48 26.48
N ASP A 423 -1.82 20.63 27.67
CA ASP A 423 -1.64 19.70 28.82
C ASP A 423 -2.94 18.99 29.24
N ARG A 424 -3.83 18.62 28.30
CA ARG A 424 -4.94 17.71 28.62
C ARG A 424 -5.01 16.52 27.69
#